data_47d86d158b784e8c5ab9739902b310ff
#
_entry.id   47d86d158b784e8c5ab9739902b310ff
#
_cell.length_a   1.000
_cell.length_b   1.000
_cell.length_c   1.000
_cell.angle_alpha   90.00
_cell.angle_beta   90.00
_cell.angle_gamma   90.00
#
_symmetry.space_group_name_H-M   'P 1'
#
loop_
_entity.id
_entity.type
_entity.pdbx_description
1 polymer ?
#
loop_
_entity_poly.entity_id
_entity_poly.type
_entity_poly.pdbx_seq_one_letter_code
_entity_poly.pdbx_strand_id
1 'polypeptide(L)'
;MSARLARTLRIERRQRCARRKSIGPDQAALNEMNAAPATVVALPPAWLDAQAGKPAGSSEIERLHDTLPVVTPESHPRTAKLLGSGTRKVAQKVIEEAGEVALEAVKRNNGGVARESADLLYHLVVLWHRLGIDPADIWAEMRRRTDAFGIAEKLPKARHRESVPR
;
A
#
# COMPACT_ATOMS: atom_id res chain seq x y z
N MET A 1 17.20 53.52 -26.79
CA MET A 1 17.63 52.38 -25.99
C MET A 1 18.28 51.35 -26.86
N SER A 2 19.52 51.04 -26.56
CA SER A 2 20.54 50.57 -27.48
C SER A 2 20.43 49.10 -27.85
N ALA A 3 20.64 48.76 -29.15
CA ALA A 3 20.67 47.41 -29.71
C ALA A 3 21.63 46.42 -28.99
N ARG A 4 22.54 46.92 -28.15
CA ARG A 4 23.43 46.09 -27.34
C ARG A 4 22.71 45.39 -26.21
N LEU A 5 21.71 45.99 -25.50
CA LEU A 5 20.92 45.35 -24.43
C LEU A 5 20.07 44.18 -24.98
N ALA A 6 19.52 44.30 -26.18
CA ALA A 6 18.71 43.25 -26.78
C ALA A 6 19.50 41.97 -27.14
N ARG A 7 20.81 42.15 -27.50
CA ARG A 7 21.71 41.03 -27.80
C ARG A 7 22.08 40.26 -26.53
N THR A 8 22.36 40.93 -25.44
CA THR A 8 22.76 40.31 -24.16
C THR A 8 21.62 39.46 -23.58
N LEU A 9 20.39 39.97 -23.59
CA LEU A 9 19.21 39.23 -23.13
C LEU A 9 18.88 38.02 -23.99
N ARG A 10 19.22 38.07 -25.29
CA ARG A 10 18.98 36.90 -26.19
C ARG A 10 20.01 35.78 -25.98
N ILE A 11 21.26 36.14 -25.59
CA ILE A 11 22.32 35.18 -25.26
C ILE A 11 21.99 34.47 -23.94
N GLU A 12 21.59 35.23 -22.92
CA GLU A 12 21.22 34.65 -21.62
C GLU A 12 19.98 33.72 -21.70
N ARG A 13 18.98 34.06 -22.54
CA ARG A 13 17.84 33.17 -22.78
C ARG A 13 18.26 31.85 -23.46
N ARG A 14 19.18 31.88 -24.41
CA ARG A 14 19.70 30.67 -25.06
C ARG A 14 20.52 29.81 -24.10
N GLN A 15 21.31 30.40 -23.22
CA GLN A 15 22.08 29.67 -22.20
C GLN A 15 21.18 29.03 -21.11
N ARG A 16 20.08 29.70 -20.73
CA ARG A 16 19.09 29.11 -19.81
C ARG A 16 18.30 27.95 -20.43
N CYS A 17 18.05 27.99 -21.75
CA CYS A 17 17.35 26.92 -22.45
C CYS A 17 18.26 25.68 -22.68
N ALA A 18 19.57 25.90 -22.85
CA ALA A 18 20.54 24.82 -22.97
C ALA A 18 20.81 24.08 -21.66
N ARG A 19 20.72 24.78 -20.50
CA ARG A 19 20.86 24.15 -19.16
C ARG A 19 19.67 23.28 -18.76
N ARG A 20 18.53 23.37 -19.43
CA ARG A 20 17.35 22.54 -19.14
C ARG A 20 17.35 21.18 -19.88
N LYS A 21 18.34 20.87 -20.70
CA LYS A 21 18.39 19.65 -21.51
C LYS A 21 19.51 18.66 -21.18
N SER A 22 20.28 18.89 -20.13
CA SER A 22 21.16 17.84 -19.61
C SER A 22 20.46 17.12 -18.45
N ILE A 23 19.64 16.14 -18.78
CA ILE A 23 19.28 15.09 -17.84
C ILE A 23 20.60 14.39 -17.52
N GLY A 24 21.07 14.51 -16.29
CA GLY A 24 22.32 13.88 -15.85
C GLY A 24 22.20 12.35 -15.98
N PRO A 25 23.32 11.63 -16.10
CA PRO A 25 23.34 10.17 -16.22
C PRO A 25 22.60 9.45 -15.07
N ASP A 26 22.49 10.07 -13.91
CA ASP A 26 21.71 9.54 -12.77
C ASP A 26 20.20 9.48 -12.99
N GLN A 27 19.64 10.44 -13.75
CA GLN A 27 18.20 10.45 -13.99
C GLN A 27 17.79 9.41 -15.05
N ALA A 28 18.69 9.11 -15.99
CA ALA A 28 18.50 8.03 -16.95
C ALA A 28 18.52 6.66 -16.24
N ALA A 29 19.46 6.45 -15.32
CA ALA A 29 19.55 5.23 -14.53
C ALA A 29 18.33 5.05 -13.60
N LEU A 30 17.81 6.11 -13.00
CA LEU A 30 16.60 6.08 -12.18
C LEU A 30 15.35 5.77 -13.02
N ASN A 31 15.27 6.24 -14.25
CA ASN A 31 14.18 5.92 -15.16
C ASN A 31 14.25 4.48 -15.70
N GLU A 32 15.44 3.95 -15.94
CA GLU A 32 15.61 2.53 -16.30
C GLU A 32 15.28 1.59 -15.13
N MET A 33 15.60 1.97 -13.90
CA MET A 33 15.19 1.20 -12.71
C MET A 33 13.66 1.17 -12.51
N ASN A 34 12.95 2.22 -12.93
CA ASN A 34 11.49 2.28 -12.87
C ASN A 34 10.79 1.69 -14.11
N ALA A 35 11.50 1.53 -15.22
CA ALA A 35 10.95 1.03 -16.49
C ALA A 35 11.11 -0.49 -16.66
N ALA A 36 11.80 -1.18 -15.76
CA ALA A 36 11.80 -2.63 -15.77
C ALA A 36 10.36 -3.11 -15.49
N PRO A 37 9.72 -3.89 -16.41
CA PRO A 37 8.44 -4.49 -16.09
C PRO A 37 8.63 -5.27 -14.80
N ALA A 38 7.74 -5.05 -13.82
CA ALA A 38 7.68 -5.91 -12.66
C ALA A 38 7.51 -7.33 -13.19
N THR A 39 8.58 -8.08 -13.23
CA THR A 39 8.51 -9.51 -13.52
C THR A 39 7.65 -10.07 -12.41
N VAL A 40 6.38 -10.32 -12.73
CA VAL A 40 5.51 -11.09 -11.85
C VAL A 40 6.20 -12.44 -11.75
N VAL A 41 7.04 -12.59 -10.72
CA VAL A 41 7.60 -13.90 -10.38
C VAL A 41 6.40 -14.71 -9.95
N ALA A 42 5.92 -15.56 -10.86
CA ALA A 42 4.93 -16.54 -10.54
C ALA A 42 5.45 -17.29 -9.31
N LEU A 43 4.73 -17.19 -8.19
CA LEU A 43 5.04 -17.99 -7.01
C LEU A 43 5.03 -19.46 -7.45
N PRO A 44 6.01 -20.26 -7.01
CA PRO A 44 6.09 -21.64 -7.46
C PRO A 44 4.79 -22.39 -7.15
N PRO A 45 4.32 -23.26 -8.05
CA PRO A 45 3.05 -24.01 -7.91
C PRO A 45 2.90 -24.77 -6.60
N ALA A 46 4.00 -25.15 -5.98
CA ALA A 46 4.04 -25.97 -4.77
C ALA A 46 3.32 -25.41 -3.53
N TRP A 47 3.08 -24.10 -3.45
CA TRP A 47 2.27 -23.56 -2.35
C TRP A 47 0.79 -23.47 -2.70
N LEU A 48 0.42 -23.44 -3.98
CA LEU A 48 -0.97 -23.59 -4.44
C LEU A 48 -1.49 -25.02 -4.20
N ASP A 49 -0.62 -26.03 -4.36
CA ASP A 49 -0.98 -27.43 -4.13
C ASP A 49 -1.21 -27.74 -2.65
N ALA A 50 -0.57 -27.03 -1.73
CA ALA A 50 -0.85 -27.13 -0.29
C ALA A 50 -2.26 -26.63 0.11
N GLN A 51 -2.98 -25.98 -0.78
CA GLN A 51 -4.37 -25.53 -0.61
C GLN A 51 -5.41 -26.52 -1.21
N ALA A 52 -4.97 -27.54 -1.95
CA ALA A 52 -5.81 -28.56 -2.56
C ALA A 52 -6.37 -29.49 -1.48
N GLY A 53 -7.42 -29.05 -0.80
CA GLY A 53 -8.09 -29.81 0.29
C GLY A 53 -8.87 -28.94 1.26
N LYS A 54 -8.75 -27.62 1.17
CA LYS A 54 -9.63 -26.74 1.97
C LYS A 54 -11.03 -26.72 1.36
N PRO A 55 -12.09 -26.91 2.17
CA PRO A 55 -13.45 -26.72 1.67
C PRO A 55 -13.58 -25.30 1.13
N ALA A 56 -14.30 -25.15 0.01
CA ALA A 56 -14.73 -23.85 -0.50
C ALA A 56 -15.58 -23.18 0.60
N GLY A 57 -14.97 -22.33 1.39
CA GLY A 57 -15.55 -21.66 2.55
C GLY A 57 -14.89 -20.28 2.70
N SER A 58 -15.13 -19.61 3.77
CA SER A 58 -14.61 -18.29 4.09
C SER A 58 -13.11 -18.15 3.79
N SER A 59 -12.66 -16.94 3.41
CA SER A 59 -11.25 -16.62 3.27
C SER A 59 -10.54 -16.71 4.64
N GLU A 60 -9.22 -16.74 4.64
CA GLU A 60 -8.44 -16.72 5.91
C GLU A 60 -8.72 -15.46 6.73
N ILE A 61 -9.15 -14.39 6.08
CA ILE A 61 -9.55 -13.13 6.74
C ILE A 61 -10.82 -13.34 7.57
N GLU A 62 -11.87 -13.92 6.98
CA GLU A 62 -13.12 -14.24 7.69
C GLU A 62 -12.87 -15.26 8.79
N ARG A 63 -12.12 -16.33 8.50
CA ARG A 63 -11.76 -17.33 9.53
C ARG A 63 -11.05 -16.73 10.71
N LEU A 64 -10.08 -15.85 10.48
CA LEU A 64 -9.39 -15.14 11.56
C LEU A 64 -10.39 -14.26 12.33
N HIS A 65 -11.20 -13.47 11.64
CA HIS A 65 -12.17 -12.58 12.27
C HIS A 65 -13.15 -13.35 13.15
N ASP A 66 -13.69 -14.46 12.67
CA ASP A 66 -14.63 -15.32 13.39
C ASP A 66 -14.00 -16.02 14.60
N THR A 67 -12.69 -16.21 14.59
CA THR A 67 -11.95 -16.84 15.70
C THR A 67 -11.67 -15.85 16.83
N LEU A 68 -11.53 -14.55 16.56
CA LEU A 68 -11.13 -13.56 17.57
C LEU A 68 -12.05 -13.51 18.81
N PRO A 69 -13.38 -13.64 18.71
CA PRO A 69 -14.29 -13.63 19.87
C PRO A 69 -14.05 -14.75 20.88
N VAL A 70 -13.49 -15.88 20.45
CA VAL A 70 -13.27 -17.07 21.30
C VAL A 70 -11.80 -17.22 21.74
N VAL A 71 -10.94 -16.25 21.42
CA VAL A 71 -9.54 -16.24 21.82
C VAL A 71 -9.43 -16.01 23.34
N THR A 72 -8.67 -16.87 24.01
CA THR A 72 -8.34 -16.74 25.43
C THR A 72 -6.83 -16.63 25.65
N PRO A 73 -6.37 -16.14 26.83
CA PRO A 73 -4.94 -16.10 27.17
C PRO A 73 -4.27 -17.48 27.14
N GLU A 74 -5.03 -18.55 27.41
CA GLU A 74 -4.56 -19.92 27.43
C GLU A 74 -4.39 -20.49 26.02
N SER A 75 -5.34 -20.17 25.12
CA SER A 75 -5.32 -20.67 23.74
C SER A 75 -4.35 -19.88 22.84
N HIS A 76 -4.40 -18.55 22.92
CA HIS A 76 -3.62 -17.64 22.06
C HIS A 76 -3.12 -16.42 22.82
N PRO A 77 -2.10 -16.56 23.69
CA PRO A 77 -1.70 -15.51 24.66
C PRO A 77 -1.30 -14.17 24.00
N ARG A 78 -0.64 -14.22 22.83
CA ARG A 78 -0.25 -13.01 22.08
C ARG A 78 -1.47 -12.25 21.54
N THR A 79 -2.41 -12.97 20.94
CA THR A 79 -3.64 -12.41 20.40
C THR A 79 -4.54 -11.88 21.50
N ALA A 80 -4.70 -12.62 22.59
CA ALA A 80 -5.47 -12.18 23.77
C ALA A 80 -4.89 -10.90 24.37
N LYS A 81 -3.56 -10.79 24.50
CA LYS A 81 -2.88 -9.57 24.93
C LYS A 81 -3.12 -8.40 23.99
N LEU A 82 -3.09 -8.64 22.66
CA LEU A 82 -3.35 -7.62 21.66
C LEU A 82 -4.81 -7.16 21.70
N LEU A 83 -5.77 -8.07 21.80
CA LEU A 83 -7.19 -7.78 21.96
C LEU A 83 -7.47 -7.00 23.24
N GLY A 84 -6.77 -7.28 24.34
CA GLY A 84 -6.84 -6.53 25.59
C GLY A 84 -6.18 -5.15 25.55
N SER A 85 -5.39 -4.84 24.51
CA SER A 85 -4.73 -3.54 24.35
C SER A 85 -5.68 -2.48 23.78
N GLY A 86 -5.34 -1.20 23.90
CA GLY A 86 -6.14 -0.11 23.32
C GLY A 86 -6.05 -0.06 21.78
N THR A 87 -7.08 0.48 21.12
CA THR A 87 -7.13 0.68 19.66
C THR A 87 -5.89 1.36 19.10
N ARG A 88 -5.35 2.35 19.84
CA ARG A 88 -4.11 3.04 19.46
C ARG A 88 -2.93 2.08 19.30
N LYS A 89 -2.81 1.09 20.18
CA LYS A 89 -1.72 0.10 20.15
C LYS A 89 -1.87 -0.83 18.94
N VAL A 90 -3.09 -1.27 18.66
CA VAL A 90 -3.36 -2.10 17.48
C VAL A 90 -3.10 -1.31 16.18
N ALA A 91 -3.56 -0.05 16.11
CA ALA A 91 -3.31 0.82 14.96
C ALA A 91 -1.80 1.09 14.75
N GLN A 92 -1.04 1.24 15.85
CA GLN A 92 0.43 1.35 15.77
C GLN A 92 1.05 0.10 15.13
N LYS A 93 0.57 -1.09 15.49
CA LYS A 93 1.03 -2.35 14.88
C LYS A 93 0.76 -2.41 13.38
N VAL A 94 -0.41 -1.99 12.93
CA VAL A 94 -0.71 -1.90 11.48
C VAL A 94 0.32 -1.03 10.74
N ILE A 95 0.74 0.09 11.34
CA ILE A 95 1.75 0.98 10.74
C ILE A 95 3.14 0.31 10.72
N GLU A 96 3.52 -0.37 11.80
CA GLU A 96 4.79 -1.10 11.90
C GLU A 96 4.89 -2.17 10.79
N GLU A 97 3.88 -3.05 10.69
CA GLU A 97 3.87 -4.12 9.68
C GLU A 97 3.81 -3.59 8.23
N ALA A 98 3.05 -2.51 7.99
CA ALA A 98 3.05 -1.87 6.68
C ALA A 98 4.43 -1.32 6.30
N GLY A 99 5.18 -0.80 7.27
CA GLY A 99 6.57 -0.37 7.10
C GLY A 99 7.49 -1.54 6.75
N GLU A 100 7.33 -2.69 7.42
CA GLU A 100 8.11 -3.89 7.17
C GLU A 100 7.85 -4.48 5.78
N VAL A 101 6.58 -4.52 5.35
CA VAL A 101 6.23 -4.87 3.96
C VAL A 101 6.98 -4.00 2.95
N ALA A 102 6.98 -2.67 3.17
CA ALA A 102 7.64 -1.74 2.27
C ALA A 102 9.17 -1.94 2.25
N LEU A 103 9.79 -2.17 3.41
CA LEU A 103 11.24 -2.44 3.52
C LEU A 103 11.63 -3.74 2.81
N GLU A 104 10.87 -4.82 2.99
CA GLU A 104 11.13 -6.08 2.32
C GLU A 104 10.92 -5.98 0.80
N ALA A 105 9.96 -5.18 0.34
CA ALA A 105 9.75 -4.91 -1.08
C ALA A 105 10.94 -4.16 -1.70
N VAL A 106 11.49 -3.14 -1.01
CA VAL A 106 12.71 -2.43 -1.46
C VAL A 106 13.91 -3.36 -1.56
N LYS A 107 14.06 -4.31 -0.62
CA LYS A 107 15.10 -5.35 -0.64
C LYS A 107 14.86 -6.42 -1.70
N ARG A 108 13.72 -6.42 -2.39
CA ARG A 108 13.27 -7.46 -3.32
C ARG A 108 13.20 -8.85 -2.68
N ASN A 109 12.92 -8.91 -1.38
CA ASN A 109 12.74 -10.14 -0.64
C ASN A 109 11.26 -10.59 -0.68
N ASN A 110 10.87 -11.29 -1.74
CA ASN A 110 9.48 -11.72 -1.93
C ASN A 110 8.95 -12.58 -0.77
N GLY A 111 9.80 -13.45 -0.19
CA GLY A 111 9.42 -14.23 0.99
C GLY A 111 9.19 -13.38 2.22
N GLY A 112 9.98 -12.31 2.40
CA GLY A 112 9.77 -11.30 3.42
C GLY A 112 8.46 -10.55 3.20
N VAL A 113 8.24 -10.02 1.99
CA VAL A 113 6.98 -9.34 1.63
C VAL A 113 5.76 -10.19 1.96
N ALA A 114 5.78 -11.50 1.63
CA ALA A 114 4.65 -12.38 1.91
C ALA A 114 4.40 -12.55 3.42
N ARG A 115 5.47 -12.70 4.23
CA ARG A 115 5.33 -12.83 5.70
C ARG A 115 4.79 -11.55 6.32
N GLU A 116 5.43 -10.41 6.04
CA GLU A 116 5.03 -9.13 6.62
C GLU A 116 3.62 -8.71 6.13
N SER A 117 3.23 -9.10 4.91
CA SER A 117 1.85 -8.89 4.44
C SER A 117 0.84 -9.73 5.23
N ALA A 118 1.18 -10.96 5.63
CA ALA A 118 0.33 -11.77 6.48
C ALA A 118 0.20 -11.15 7.88
N ASP A 119 1.28 -10.62 8.45
CA ASP A 119 1.27 -9.94 9.74
C ASP A 119 0.47 -8.63 9.68
N LEU A 120 0.59 -7.88 8.58
CA LEU A 120 -0.23 -6.68 8.32
C LEU A 120 -1.72 -7.02 8.27
N LEU A 121 -2.10 -8.06 7.51
CA LEU A 121 -3.48 -8.52 7.40
C LEU A 121 -4.02 -8.99 8.76
N TYR A 122 -3.23 -9.74 9.53
CA TYR A 122 -3.58 -10.15 10.88
C TYR A 122 -3.90 -8.94 11.77
N HIS A 123 -3.05 -7.92 11.80
CA HIS A 123 -3.27 -6.73 12.62
C HIS A 123 -4.44 -5.87 12.11
N LEU A 124 -4.70 -5.83 10.80
CA LEU A 124 -5.88 -5.19 10.23
C LEU A 124 -7.17 -5.86 10.69
N VAL A 125 -7.24 -7.20 10.64
CA VAL A 125 -8.41 -7.95 11.09
C VAL A 125 -8.67 -7.75 12.59
N VAL A 126 -7.62 -7.74 13.43
CA VAL A 126 -7.76 -7.42 14.85
C VAL A 126 -8.27 -5.99 15.06
N LEU A 127 -7.81 -5.02 14.25
CA LEU A 127 -8.30 -3.64 14.31
C LEU A 127 -9.76 -3.53 13.91
N TRP A 128 -10.18 -4.21 12.83
CA TRP A 128 -11.58 -4.24 12.39
C TRP A 128 -12.48 -4.83 13.48
N HIS A 129 -12.12 -5.98 14.03
CA HIS A 129 -12.85 -6.62 15.12
C HIS A 129 -13.04 -5.66 16.31
N ARG A 130 -11.99 -4.95 16.72
CA ARG A 130 -12.08 -3.97 17.82
C ARG A 130 -12.99 -2.77 17.53
N LEU A 131 -13.14 -2.41 16.26
CA LEU A 131 -13.99 -1.31 15.83
C LEU A 131 -15.41 -1.77 15.45
N GLY A 132 -15.70 -3.07 15.57
CA GLY A 132 -16.98 -3.66 15.16
C GLY A 132 -17.21 -3.60 13.64
N ILE A 133 -16.13 -3.62 12.85
CA ILE A 133 -16.18 -3.65 11.39
C ILE A 133 -16.12 -5.10 10.94
N ASP A 134 -17.11 -5.54 10.15
CA ASP A 134 -17.11 -6.84 9.52
C ASP A 134 -16.23 -6.83 8.25
N PRO A 135 -15.43 -7.87 7.97
CA PRO A 135 -14.73 -8.00 6.69
C PRO A 135 -15.64 -7.82 5.47
N ALA A 136 -16.91 -8.21 5.56
CA ALA A 136 -17.90 -8.01 4.50
C ALA A 136 -18.09 -6.53 4.14
N ASP A 137 -17.95 -5.60 5.09
CA ASP A 137 -18.04 -4.16 4.83
C ASP A 137 -16.88 -3.69 3.96
N ILE A 138 -15.68 -4.23 4.21
CA ILE A 138 -14.48 -3.94 3.41
C ILE A 138 -14.67 -4.46 1.98
N TRP A 139 -15.18 -5.69 1.84
CA TRP A 139 -15.44 -6.26 0.52
C TRP A 139 -16.55 -5.52 -0.22
N ALA A 140 -17.57 -5.06 0.48
CA ALA A 140 -18.63 -4.24 -0.12
C ALA A 140 -18.07 -2.92 -0.66
N GLU A 141 -17.19 -2.23 0.09
CA GLU A 141 -16.53 -1.01 -0.37
C GLU A 141 -15.61 -1.28 -1.58
N MET A 142 -14.86 -2.38 -1.58
CA MET A 142 -14.03 -2.78 -2.72
C MET A 142 -14.89 -3.07 -3.96
N ARG A 143 -16.01 -3.79 -3.82
CA ARG A 143 -16.95 -4.04 -4.93
C ARG A 143 -17.52 -2.74 -5.47
N ARG A 144 -17.97 -1.84 -4.59
CA ARG A 144 -18.50 -0.53 -5.00
C ARG A 144 -17.48 0.26 -5.84
N ARG A 145 -16.19 0.18 -5.52
CA ARG A 145 -15.13 0.80 -6.32
C ARG A 145 -14.97 0.10 -7.65
N THR A 146 -14.97 -1.23 -7.67
CA THR A 146 -14.88 -2.03 -8.89
C THR A 146 -16.04 -1.73 -9.83
N ASP A 147 -17.27 -1.62 -9.32
CA ASP A 147 -18.45 -1.28 -10.11
C ASP A 147 -18.37 0.13 -10.71
N ALA A 148 -17.75 1.07 -9.97
CA ALA A 148 -17.61 2.45 -10.42
C ALA A 148 -16.44 2.68 -11.41
N PHE A 149 -15.35 1.92 -11.30
CA PHE A 149 -14.09 2.17 -11.99
C PHE A 149 -13.54 0.96 -12.77
N GLY A 150 -14.21 -0.19 -12.75
CA GLY A 150 -13.73 -1.45 -13.35
C GLY A 150 -12.70 -2.20 -12.49
N ILE A 151 -12.11 -1.55 -11.50
CA ILE A 151 -11.18 -2.11 -10.50
C ILE A 151 -11.42 -1.45 -9.14
N ALA A 152 -10.97 -2.08 -8.06
CA ALA A 152 -11.09 -1.51 -6.69
C ALA A 152 -10.10 -0.37 -6.44
N GLU A 153 -10.03 0.60 -7.36
CA GLU A 153 -9.11 1.73 -7.30
C GLU A 153 -9.44 2.66 -6.14
N LYS A 154 -8.41 3.33 -5.61
CA LYS A 154 -8.59 4.34 -4.57
C LYS A 154 -9.39 5.52 -5.10
N LEU A 155 -10.46 5.89 -4.38
CA LEU A 155 -11.26 7.07 -4.71
C LEU A 155 -10.42 8.34 -4.68
N PRO A 156 -10.60 9.26 -5.66
CA PRO A 156 -10.01 10.59 -5.60
C PRO A 156 -10.42 11.27 -4.29
N LYS A 157 -9.48 11.94 -3.64
CA LYS A 157 -9.81 12.77 -2.47
C LYS A 157 -10.81 13.85 -2.91
N ALA A 158 -11.93 13.99 -2.23
CA ALA A 158 -12.84 15.10 -2.45
C ALA A 158 -12.02 16.41 -2.33
N ARG A 159 -12.03 17.22 -3.39
CA ARG A 159 -11.41 18.56 -3.32
C ARG A 159 -12.18 19.31 -2.25
N HIS A 160 -11.47 19.76 -1.22
CA HIS A 160 -12.03 20.72 -0.26
C HIS A 160 -12.48 21.92 -1.11
N ARG A 161 -13.80 22.14 -1.19
CA ARG A 161 -14.34 23.38 -1.75
C ARG A 161 -13.80 24.48 -0.84
N GLU A 162 -12.83 25.24 -1.34
CA GLU A 162 -12.49 26.51 -0.73
C GLU A 162 -13.78 27.30 -0.58
N SER A 163 -14.15 27.56 0.66
CA SER A 163 -15.23 28.49 0.97
C SER A 163 -14.84 29.85 0.39
N VAL A 164 -15.54 30.26 -0.68
CA VAL A 164 -15.44 31.62 -1.22
C VAL A 164 -15.77 32.58 -0.07
N PRO A 165 -14.83 33.47 0.34
CA PRO A 165 -15.16 34.49 1.31
C PRO A 165 -16.18 35.47 0.70
N ARG A 166 -17.21 35.77 1.47
CA ARG A 166 -18.19 36.82 1.15
C ARG A 166 -17.56 38.21 1.29
#